data_011a1a518f26bda100a3ad8cf0bf3e29
#
_entry.id   011a1a518f26bda100a3ad8cf0bf3e29
#
_cell.length_a   1.000
_cell.length_b   1.000
_cell.length_c   1.000
_cell.angle_alpha   90.00
_cell.angle_beta   90.00
_cell.angle_gamma   90.00
#
_symmetry.space_group_name_H-M   'P 1'
#
loop_
_entity.id
_entity.type
_entity.pdbx_description
1 polymer ?
#
loop_
_entity_poly.entity_id
_entity_poly.type
_entity_poly.pdbx_seq_one_letter_code
_entity_poly.pdbx_strand_id
1 'polypeptide(L)'
;MKNNYMHFFIILIVFIAVFFTTISESSEPDDKSKFSSMVGLKKATFAGGCFWCMEPPFEKLPGVSKVISGYTGGKRENPRYKEVATGLTNHAEAIEVHYDSSTISYNDLLEVFWRNIDPTDGSGQFVDRGKQYRPAIFYHDQEQKKLAEKSRSKLQKSERFKSRIKTNIVKATTFYAAEEYHQDFYKKSTIRYKIYRVGSGRDHFLKKYWGEKLKYKVTNSSKKKNTGRGLPLYSKFIKPSENELKKQLTFLQYRVTQENGTEPPYTNDYWNNKRQGIYVDIVSGEPLFSSQDKFKSGTGWPSFTKPLIPNNTITKKDDSLGMNRIEVKSKSSDSHLGHLFNDGPKPTGLRYCINSASLRFIPKESLASEGHEKFASTFK
;
A
#
# COMPACT_ATOMS: atom_id res chain seq x y z
N MET A 1 -4.55 2.34 -81.25
CA MET A 1 -4.62 2.99 -79.97
C MET A 1 -5.50 2.18 -79.05
N LYS A 2 -5.02 1.07 -78.51
CA LYS A 2 -5.61 0.25 -77.42
C LYS A 2 -4.45 -0.59 -76.86
N ASN A 3 -4.04 -0.42 -75.66
CA ASN A 3 -3.28 -1.36 -74.81
C ASN A 3 -2.21 -0.71 -73.89
N ASN A 4 -2.46 0.47 -73.32
CA ASN A 4 -1.52 1.03 -72.35
C ASN A 4 -2.12 1.30 -70.94
N TYR A 5 -3.38 0.90 -70.68
CA TYR A 5 -4.01 1.14 -69.37
C TYR A 5 -4.06 -0.11 -68.45
N MET A 6 -3.67 -1.27 -68.92
CA MET A 6 -3.78 -2.49 -68.15
C MET A 6 -2.53 -2.79 -67.28
N HIS A 7 -1.40 -2.18 -67.61
CA HIS A 7 -0.16 -2.38 -66.83
C HIS A 7 0.01 -1.43 -65.65
N PHE A 8 -0.74 -0.29 -65.66
CA PHE A 8 -0.69 0.66 -64.53
C PHE A 8 -1.53 0.22 -63.33
N PHE A 9 -2.55 -0.60 -63.54
CA PHE A 9 -3.40 -1.11 -62.45
C PHE A 9 -2.81 -2.28 -61.68
N ILE A 10 -1.95 -3.07 -62.29
CA ILE A 10 -1.31 -4.23 -61.64
C ILE A 10 -0.15 -3.80 -60.73
N ILE A 11 0.55 -2.72 -61.05
CA ILE A 11 1.66 -2.19 -60.24
C ILE A 11 1.13 -1.46 -59.00
N LEU A 12 -0.07 -0.87 -59.01
CA LEU A 12 -0.67 -0.18 -57.89
C LEU A 12 -1.21 -1.16 -56.80
N ILE A 13 -1.65 -2.35 -57.22
CA ILE A 13 -2.17 -3.38 -56.27
C ILE A 13 -1.03 -4.10 -55.55
N VAL A 14 0.14 -4.24 -56.15
CA VAL A 14 1.30 -4.87 -55.49
C VAL A 14 1.96 -3.94 -54.46
N PHE A 15 1.87 -2.59 -54.66
CA PHE A 15 2.39 -1.64 -53.67
C PHE A 15 1.49 -1.45 -52.42
N ILE A 16 0.20 -1.77 -52.53
CA ILE A 16 -0.75 -1.68 -51.39
C ILE A 16 -0.67 -2.96 -50.53
N ALA A 17 -0.23 -4.10 -51.08
CA ALA A 17 -0.11 -5.35 -50.33
C ALA A 17 1.19 -5.47 -49.52
N VAL A 18 2.21 -4.61 -49.75
CA VAL A 18 3.50 -4.67 -49.01
C VAL A 18 3.54 -3.66 -47.83
N PHE A 19 2.56 -2.75 -47.72
CA PHE A 19 2.52 -1.76 -46.64
C PHE A 19 1.65 -2.18 -45.43
N PHE A 20 1.10 -3.43 -45.41
CA PHE A 20 0.25 -3.92 -44.34
C PHE A 20 0.90 -5.01 -43.44
N THR A 21 2.20 -5.23 -43.55
CA THR A 21 2.86 -6.24 -42.71
C THR A 21 4.12 -5.72 -42.02
N THR A 22 4.03 -4.61 -41.29
CA THR A 22 4.91 -4.32 -40.14
C THR A 22 4.29 -3.23 -39.27
N ILE A 23 3.10 -3.48 -38.70
CA ILE A 23 2.77 -2.91 -37.41
C ILE A 23 3.29 -3.92 -36.43
N SER A 24 4.56 -3.77 -36.06
CA SER A 24 5.10 -4.34 -34.85
C SER A 24 4.32 -3.74 -33.69
N GLU A 25 3.45 -4.52 -33.10
CA GLU A 25 2.89 -4.24 -31.78
C GLU A 25 4.08 -4.10 -30.83
N SER A 26 4.50 -2.87 -30.58
CA SER A 26 5.31 -2.56 -29.42
C SER A 26 4.42 -2.85 -28.21
N SER A 27 4.58 -4.02 -27.63
CA SER A 27 4.05 -4.37 -26.33
C SER A 27 4.56 -3.33 -25.34
N GLU A 28 3.68 -2.40 -24.91
CA GLU A 28 3.93 -1.62 -23.72
C GLU A 28 4.20 -2.58 -22.55
N PRO A 29 5.23 -2.34 -21.74
CA PRO A 29 5.51 -3.20 -20.60
C PRO A 29 4.33 -3.14 -19.63
N ASP A 30 3.78 -4.28 -19.36
CA ASP A 30 2.63 -4.65 -18.56
C ASP A 30 2.61 -3.87 -17.21
N ASP A 31 1.77 -2.85 -17.11
CA ASP A 31 1.53 -2.05 -15.89
C ASP A 31 0.85 -2.88 -14.76
N LYS A 32 0.57 -4.14 -15.04
CA LYS A 32 -0.05 -5.09 -14.08
C LYS A 32 0.86 -5.48 -12.92
N SER A 33 2.18 -5.40 -13.06
CA SER A 33 3.11 -5.70 -11.98
C SER A 33 3.14 -4.59 -10.90
N LYS A 34 2.87 -3.34 -11.28
CA LYS A 34 2.76 -2.21 -10.36
C LYS A 34 1.45 -2.22 -9.56
N PHE A 35 0.38 -2.76 -10.13
CA PHE A 35 -0.93 -2.81 -9.45
C PHE A 35 -0.97 -3.87 -8.34
N SER A 36 -0.24 -4.97 -8.49
CA SER A 36 -0.19 -6.07 -7.51
C SER A 36 0.52 -5.70 -6.20
N SER A 37 1.42 -4.71 -6.20
CA SER A 37 2.16 -4.29 -5.00
C SER A 37 1.40 -3.31 -4.09
N MET A 38 0.21 -2.85 -4.47
CA MET A 38 -0.56 -1.84 -3.73
C MET A 38 -1.65 -2.40 -2.82
N VAL A 39 -1.86 -3.72 -2.81
CA VAL A 39 -2.91 -4.37 -2.02
C VAL A 39 -2.45 -4.54 -0.58
N GLY A 40 -3.14 -3.86 0.36
CA GLY A 40 -2.84 -3.88 1.79
C GLY A 40 -2.10 -2.65 2.31
N LEU A 41 -1.73 -1.70 1.45
CA LEU A 41 -1.09 -0.45 1.85
C LEU A 41 -2.09 0.50 2.50
N LYS A 42 -1.71 1.06 3.64
CA LYS A 42 -2.43 2.19 4.23
C LYS A 42 -2.02 3.49 3.55
N LYS A 43 -2.90 4.48 3.65
CA LYS A 43 -2.67 5.83 3.13
C LYS A 43 -2.46 6.82 4.28
N ALA A 44 -1.56 7.78 4.07
CA ALA A 44 -1.38 8.94 4.91
C ALA A 44 -1.24 10.18 4.01
N THR A 45 -1.90 11.28 4.33
CA THR A 45 -1.88 12.48 3.50
C THR A 45 -1.42 13.69 4.31
N PHE A 46 -0.38 14.36 3.80
CA PHE A 46 0.31 15.47 4.46
C PHE A 46 0.49 16.67 3.52
N ALA A 47 0.18 17.86 4.01
CA ALA A 47 0.54 19.12 3.38
C ALA A 47 1.61 19.83 4.23
N GLY A 48 2.67 20.29 3.60
CA GLY A 48 3.82 20.89 4.31
C GLY A 48 4.59 21.91 3.46
N GLY A 49 3.88 22.76 2.72
CA GLY A 49 4.44 23.65 1.70
C GLY A 49 4.63 22.94 0.37
N CYS A 50 5.61 23.37 -0.41
CA CYS A 50 5.88 22.78 -1.70
C CYS A 50 6.08 21.26 -1.62
N PHE A 51 5.28 20.52 -2.36
CA PHE A 51 5.29 19.04 -2.38
C PHE A 51 6.61 18.45 -2.89
N TRP A 52 7.37 19.16 -3.75
CA TRP A 52 8.71 18.72 -4.17
C TRP A 52 9.66 18.53 -2.98
N CYS A 53 9.47 19.31 -1.89
CA CYS A 53 10.25 19.19 -0.67
C CYS A 53 9.70 18.14 0.29
N MET A 54 8.42 17.80 0.17
CA MET A 54 7.77 16.84 1.04
C MET A 54 7.91 15.39 0.57
N GLU A 55 7.98 15.15 -0.73
CA GLU A 55 8.08 13.82 -1.33
C GLU A 55 9.36 13.05 -0.91
N PRO A 56 10.60 13.59 -1.06
CA PRO A 56 11.83 12.83 -0.84
C PRO A 56 12.03 12.28 0.58
N PRO A 57 11.63 12.97 1.66
CA PRO A 57 11.77 12.44 3.02
C PRO A 57 10.93 11.20 3.30
N PHE A 58 9.78 11.06 2.62
CA PHE A 58 8.88 9.93 2.82
C PHE A 58 9.21 8.77 1.90
N GLU A 59 9.56 9.04 0.66
CA GLU A 59 9.85 8.00 -0.32
C GLU A 59 11.06 7.12 0.06
N LYS A 60 12.01 7.68 0.81
CA LYS A 60 13.20 6.96 1.28
C LYS A 60 12.98 6.11 2.52
N LEU A 61 11.76 6.09 3.06
CA LEU A 61 11.47 5.34 4.29
C LEU A 61 11.22 3.86 3.97
N PRO A 62 11.78 2.93 4.77
CA PRO A 62 11.44 1.53 4.63
C PRO A 62 9.94 1.34 4.90
N GLY A 63 9.28 0.54 4.08
CA GLY A 63 7.83 0.30 4.18
C GLY A 63 6.96 1.33 3.46
N VAL A 64 7.52 2.42 2.91
CA VAL A 64 6.80 3.29 1.98
C VAL A 64 6.96 2.74 0.57
N SER A 65 5.84 2.44 -0.08
CA SER A 65 5.84 1.87 -1.43
C SER A 65 5.71 2.95 -2.51
N LYS A 66 4.98 4.03 -2.20
CA LYS A 66 4.75 5.13 -3.16
C LYS A 66 4.45 6.42 -2.42
N VAL A 67 4.93 7.54 -2.96
CA VAL A 67 4.52 8.89 -2.57
C VAL A 67 4.01 9.59 -3.82
N ILE A 68 2.84 10.20 -3.74
CA ILE A 68 2.21 10.91 -4.86
C ILE A 68 2.08 12.38 -4.46
N SER A 69 2.67 13.27 -5.23
CA SER A 69 2.47 14.70 -5.13
C SER A 69 1.09 15.09 -5.69
N GLY A 70 0.35 15.98 -5.03
CA GLY A 70 -1.00 16.32 -5.46
C GLY A 70 -1.67 17.44 -4.68
N TYR A 71 -2.99 17.51 -4.77
CA TYR A 71 -3.83 18.58 -4.24
C TYR A 71 -4.99 18.01 -3.44
N THR A 72 -5.29 18.57 -2.27
CA THR A 72 -6.45 18.17 -1.45
C THR A 72 -6.93 19.29 -0.54
N GLY A 73 -8.11 19.11 0.06
CA GLY A 73 -8.67 20.03 1.06
C GLY A 73 -9.40 21.25 0.49
N GLY A 74 -9.51 21.37 -0.83
CA GLY A 74 -10.32 22.35 -1.53
C GLY A 74 -11.63 21.75 -2.05
N LYS A 75 -12.48 22.61 -2.67
CA LYS A 75 -13.76 22.20 -3.24
C LYS A 75 -13.72 22.02 -4.77
N ARG A 76 -12.70 22.57 -5.44
CA ARG A 76 -12.53 22.49 -6.89
C ARG A 76 -12.24 21.04 -7.29
N GLU A 77 -13.06 20.47 -8.16
CA GLU A 77 -12.84 19.14 -8.72
C GLU A 77 -11.80 19.23 -9.86
N ASN A 78 -10.95 18.18 -9.94
CA ASN A 78 -9.88 18.04 -10.92
C ASN A 78 -9.05 19.33 -11.12
N PRO A 79 -8.50 19.91 -10.03
CA PRO A 79 -7.77 21.16 -10.11
C PRO A 79 -6.45 20.96 -10.86
N ARG A 80 -6.06 21.97 -11.65
CA ARG A 80 -4.75 22.02 -12.31
C ARG A 80 -3.78 22.86 -11.48
N TYR A 81 -2.49 22.61 -11.62
CA TYR A 81 -1.45 23.36 -10.91
C TYR A 81 -1.62 24.88 -10.98
N LYS A 82 -1.86 25.42 -12.20
CA LYS A 82 -2.06 26.86 -12.40
C LYS A 82 -3.20 27.43 -11.56
N GLU A 83 -4.26 26.66 -11.33
CA GLU A 83 -5.40 27.08 -10.49
C GLU A 83 -5.05 27.02 -9.02
N VAL A 84 -4.38 25.93 -8.57
CA VAL A 84 -3.97 25.75 -7.17
C VAL A 84 -2.95 26.81 -6.76
N ALA A 85 -1.98 27.09 -7.63
CA ALA A 85 -0.93 28.07 -7.39
C ALA A 85 -1.44 29.50 -7.12
N THR A 86 -2.67 29.85 -7.59
CA THR A 86 -3.30 31.12 -7.26
C THR A 86 -3.77 31.23 -5.80
N GLY A 87 -3.91 30.08 -5.09
CA GLY A 87 -4.47 30.01 -3.74
C GLY A 87 -6.01 30.11 -3.67
N LEU A 88 -6.69 30.32 -4.81
CA LEU A 88 -8.14 30.53 -4.86
C LEU A 88 -8.96 29.23 -4.76
N THR A 89 -8.38 28.09 -5.09
CA THR A 89 -9.07 26.78 -5.04
C THR A 89 -9.26 26.25 -3.62
N ASN A 90 -8.58 26.83 -2.63
CA ASN A 90 -8.46 26.31 -1.27
C ASN A 90 -7.82 24.90 -1.16
N HIS A 91 -7.34 24.32 -2.25
CA HIS A 91 -6.48 23.13 -2.16
C HIS A 91 -5.15 23.46 -1.50
N ALA A 92 -4.59 22.49 -0.79
CA ALA A 92 -3.19 22.52 -0.39
C ALA A 92 -2.39 21.62 -1.33
N GLU A 93 -1.14 22.02 -1.64
CA GLU A 93 -0.14 21.10 -2.12
C GLU A 93 0.12 20.07 -1.02
N ALA A 94 -0.01 18.80 -1.37
CA ALA A 94 0.08 17.69 -0.43
C ALA A 94 0.75 16.48 -1.07
N ILE A 95 1.17 15.55 -0.22
CA ILE A 95 1.60 14.23 -0.64
C ILE A 95 0.64 13.18 -0.08
N GLU A 96 0.32 12.16 -0.88
CA GLU A 96 -0.32 10.93 -0.43
C GLU A 96 0.72 9.83 -0.35
N VAL A 97 0.96 9.33 0.85
CA VAL A 97 1.95 8.29 1.15
C VAL A 97 1.24 6.95 1.27
N HIS A 98 1.62 6.00 0.42
CA HIS A 98 1.17 4.62 0.49
C HIS A 98 2.21 3.80 1.24
N TYR A 99 1.85 3.18 2.35
CA TYR A 99 2.81 2.53 3.22
C TYR A 99 2.30 1.20 3.78
N ASP A 100 3.23 0.28 3.97
CA ASP A 100 3.01 -0.96 4.70
C ASP A 100 3.06 -0.69 6.20
N SER A 101 1.90 -0.74 6.85
CA SER A 101 1.78 -0.48 8.28
C SER A 101 2.45 -1.54 9.17
N SER A 102 2.87 -2.67 8.60
CA SER A 102 3.67 -3.67 9.30
C SER A 102 5.15 -3.28 9.38
N THR A 103 5.63 -2.54 8.41
CA THR A 103 7.04 -2.09 8.31
C THR A 103 7.25 -0.71 8.92
N ILE A 104 6.32 0.22 8.70
CA ILE A 104 6.39 1.59 9.21
C ILE A 104 5.05 2.03 9.80
N SER A 105 5.08 2.57 11.02
CA SER A 105 3.86 3.04 11.68
C SER A 105 3.45 4.44 11.21
N TYR A 106 2.16 4.76 11.35
CA TYR A 106 1.68 6.13 11.12
C TYR A 106 2.36 7.15 12.04
N ASN A 107 2.75 6.75 13.27
CA ASN A 107 3.54 7.60 14.16
C ASN A 107 4.93 7.92 13.60
N ASP A 108 5.59 6.97 12.94
CA ASP A 108 6.88 7.23 12.27
C ASP A 108 6.70 8.24 11.13
N LEU A 109 5.63 8.13 10.35
CA LEU A 109 5.30 9.11 9.29
C LEU A 109 5.03 10.50 9.88
N LEU A 110 4.33 10.60 11.01
CA LEU A 110 4.13 11.86 11.73
C LEU A 110 5.46 12.45 12.23
N GLU A 111 6.37 11.64 12.76
CA GLU A 111 7.69 12.10 13.20
C GLU A 111 8.54 12.63 12.03
N VAL A 112 8.45 12.02 10.84
CA VAL A 112 9.07 12.52 9.61
C VAL A 112 8.40 13.82 9.16
N PHE A 113 7.07 13.88 9.18
CA PHE A 113 6.31 15.08 8.82
C PHE A 113 6.74 16.30 9.63
N TRP A 114 6.76 16.19 10.96
CA TRP A 114 7.15 17.30 11.85
C TRP A 114 8.58 17.80 11.62
N ARG A 115 9.48 16.91 11.20
CA ARG A 115 10.89 17.24 10.88
C ARG A 115 11.08 17.85 9.52
N ASN A 116 10.02 18.04 8.75
CA ASN A 116 10.12 18.61 7.40
C ASN A 116 9.33 19.91 7.23
N ILE A 117 8.74 20.45 8.30
CA ILE A 117 7.92 21.67 8.26
C ILE A 117 8.29 22.65 9.39
N ASP A 118 7.84 23.90 9.23
CA ASP A 118 7.61 24.81 10.37
C ASP A 118 6.17 24.62 10.86
N PRO A 119 5.95 23.91 11.97
CA PRO A 119 4.58 23.64 12.44
C PRO A 119 3.89 24.86 13.03
N THR A 120 4.63 25.98 13.26
CA THR A 120 4.12 27.22 13.85
C THR A 120 3.65 28.23 12.81
N ASP A 121 3.99 28.00 11.53
CA ASP A 121 3.54 28.84 10.42
C ASP A 121 2.27 28.27 9.77
N GLY A 122 1.14 28.93 9.98
CA GLY A 122 -0.16 28.53 9.41
C GLY A 122 -0.47 29.16 8.04
N SER A 123 0.35 30.09 7.56
CA SER A 123 0.09 30.90 6.36
C SER A 123 0.92 30.50 5.15
N GLY A 124 1.70 29.44 5.28
CA GLY A 124 2.60 28.94 4.26
C GLY A 124 3.74 28.14 4.87
N GLN A 125 4.81 27.95 4.12
CA GLN A 125 6.03 27.29 4.61
C GLN A 125 7.25 27.94 3.98
N PHE A 126 8.12 28.53 4.82
CA PHE A 126 9.36 29.17 4.40
C PHE A 126 9.11 30.29 3.37
N VAL A 127 9.70 30.20 2.16
CA VAL A 127 9.47 31.18 1.09
C VAL A 127 8.11 31.00 0.39
N ASP A 128 7.48 29.84 0.54
CA ASP A 128 6.21 29.55 -0.10
C ASP A 128 5.05 30.09 0.73
N ARG A 129 4.38 31.12 0.22
CA ARG A 129 3.31 31.82 0.94
C ARG A 129 1.95 31.58 0.32
N GLY A 130 0.94 31.49 1.15
CA GLY A 130 -0.45 31.33 0.72
C GLY A 130 -1.10 30.03 1.21
N LYS A 131 -2.44 29.97 1.07
CA LYS A 131 -3.26 28.85 1.56
C LYS A 131 -2.88 27.50 0.96
N GLN A 132 -2.38 27.50 -0.27
CA GLN A 132 -1.93 26.29 -0.98
C GLN A 132 -0.67 25.67 -0.35
N TYR A 133 0.08 26.43 0.45
CA TYR A 133 1.30 25.96 1.14
C TYR A 133 1.13 25.79 2.66
N ARG A 134 -0.13 25.82 3.16
CA ARG A 134 -0.42 25.64 4.59
C ARG A 134 -0.04 24.24 5.07
N PRO A 135 0.50 24.07 6.30
CA PRO A 135 0.73 22.76 6.86
C PRO A 135 -0.59 22.13 7.35
N ALA A 136 -0.83 20.88 6.98
CA ALA A 136 -1.98 20.13 7.43
C ALA A 136 -1.72 18.61 7.41
N ILE A 137 -2.38 17.91 8.32
CA ILE A 137 -2.50 16.44 8.36
C ILE A 137 -3.94 16.11 8.00
N PHE A 138 -4.12 15.34 6.91
CA PHE A 138 -5.43 14.87 6.46
C PHE A 138 -5.63 13.43 6.91
N TYR A 139 -6.44 13.22 7.96
CA TYR A 139 -6.67 11.89 8.50
C TYR A 139 -7.73 11.11 7.71
N HIS A 140 -7.47 9.84 7.45
CA HIS A 140 -8.37 8.95 6.72
C HIS A 140 -9.35 8.21 7.65
N ASP A 141 -8.95 7.98 8.90
CA ASP A 141 -9.74 7.29 9.91
C ASP A 141 -9.57 7.91 11.31
N GLN A 142 -10.36 7.45 12.28
CA GLN A 142 -10.34 7.99 13.65
C GLN A 142 -9.05 7.64 14.41
N GLU A 143 -8.39 6.53 14.06
CA GLU A 143 -7.10 6.17 14.64
C GLU A 143 -6.02 7.16 14.21
N GLN A 144 -5.94 7.46 12.91
CA GLN A 144 -5.03 8.50 12.41
C GLN A 144 -5.29 9.86 13.05
N LYS A 145 -6.57 10.26 13.21
CA LYS A 145 -6.93 11.49 13.92
C LYS A 145 -6.35 11.51 15.32
N LYS A 146 -6.63 10.48 16.11
CA LYS A 146 -6.16 10.35 17.51
C LYS A 146 -4.64 10.38 17.61
N LEU A 147 -3.95 9.67 16.71
CA LEU A 147 -2.48 9.63 16.66
C LEU A 147 -1.90 10.99 16.27
N ALA A 148 -2.46 11.67 15.27
CA ALA A 148 -2.04 13.01 14.85
C ALA A 148 -2.22 14.04 15.96
N GLU A 149 -3.38 14.06 16.63
CA GLU A 149 -3.66 14.95 17.76
C GLU A 149 -2.70 14.70 18.92
N LYS A 150 -2.46 13.43 19.27
CA LYS A 150 -1.49 13.05 20.32
C LYS A 150 -0.07 13.48 19.94
N SER A 151 0.34 13.28 18.70
CA SER A 151 1.66 13.67 18.19
C SER A 151 1.85 15.18 18.22
N ARG A 152 0.84 15.97 17.77
CA ARG A 152 0.85 17.43 17.85
C ARG A 152 0.95 17.92 19.29
N SER A 153 0.16 17.34 20.20
CA SER A 153 0.20 17.65 21.65
C SER A 153 1.56 17.36 22.26
N LYS A 154 2.17 16.21 21.90
CA LYS A 154 3.52 15.84 22.35
C LYS A 154 4.57 16.85 21.86
N LEU A 155 4.47 17.26 20.58
CA LEU A 155 5.38 18.25 20.00
C LEU A 155 5.21 19.61 20.66
N GLN A 156 3.98 20.07 20.92
CA GLN A 156 3.72 21.33 21.63
C GLN A 156 4.32 21.32 23.05
N LYS A 157 4.13 20.23 23.80
CA LYS A 157 4.65 20.07 25.16
C LYS A 157 6.17 19.88 25.21
N SER A 158 6.81 19.61 24.10
CA SER A 158 8.29 19.47 24.05
C SER A 158 9.04 20.80 24.10
N GLU A 159 8.31 21.93 24.02
CA GLU A 159 8.83 23.30 24.01
C GLU A 159 9.91 23.54 22.95
N ARG A 160 10.02 22.65 21.97
CA ARG A 160 10.94 22.78 20.84
C ARG A 160 10.69 24.05 20.05
N PHE A 161 9.41 24.40 19.88
CA PHE A 161 8.95 25.61 19.24
C PHE A 161 8.32 26.53 20.30
N LYS A 162 8.80 27.78 20.39
CA LYS A 162 8.27 28.76 21.34
C LYS A 162 6.83 29.18 21.04
N SER A 163 6.45 29.14 19.75
CA SER A 163 5.11 29.52 19.30
C SER A 163 4.19 28.31 19.27
N ARG A 164 2.88 28.61 19.34
CA ARG A 164 1.83 27.58 19.22
C ARG A 164 1.89 26.89 17.85
N ILE A 165 1.70 25.58 17.85
CA ILE A 165 1.59 24.78 16.62
C ILE A 165 0.26 25.12 15.90
N LYS A 166 0.39 25.55 14.64
CA LYS A 166 -0.73 25.98 13.77
C LYS A 166 -1.10 24.93 12.72
N THR A 167 -0.38 23.81 12.66
CA THR A 167 -0.69 22.73 11.74
C THR A 167 -2.09 22.18 11.99
N ASN A 168 -2.93 22.20 10.97
CA ASN A 168 -4.30 21.70 11.04
C ASN A 168 -4.33 20.16 10.97
N ILE A 169 -5.30 19.56 11.69
CA ILE A 169 -5.63 18.13 11.58
C ILE A 169 -7.08 18.07 11.13
N VAL A 170 -7.31 17.68 9.89
CA VAL A 170 -8.62 17.71 9.24
C VAL A 170 -8.93 16.38 8.57
N LYS A 171 -10.22 16.08 8.37
CA LYS A 171 -10.62 14.86 7.65
C LYS A 171 -10.13 14.92 6.20
N ALA A 172 -9.61 13.82 5.70
CA ALA A 172 -9.23 13.69 4.31
C ALA A 172 -10.43 13.88 3.39
N THR A 173 -10.21 14.59 2.30
CA THR A 173 -11.15 14.76 1.19
C THR A 173 -10.52 14.11 -0.06
N THR A 174 -11.17 14.25 -1.22
CA THR A 174 -10.61 13.76 -2.47
C THR A 174 -9.20 14.30 -2.69
N PHE A 175 -8.28 13.40 -2.99
CA PHE A 175 -6.91 13.73 -3.37
C PHE A 175 -6.81 13.66 -4.89
N TYR A 176 -6.28 14.69 -5.50
CA TYR A 176 -6.04 14.81 -6.93
C TYR A 176 -4.53 14.76 -7.17
N ALA A 177 -4.05 13.76 -7.89
CA ALA A 177 -2.64 13.69 -8.25
C ALA A 177 -2.24 14.93 -9.08
N ALA A 178 -1.10 15.50 -8.77
CA ALA A 178 -0.52 16.57 -9.58
C ALA A 178 -0.02 16.00 -10.91
N GLU A 179 0.17 16.88 -11.88
CA GLU A 179 0.65 16.56 -13.22
C GLU A 179 2.00 15.82 -13.17
N GLU A 180 2.24 14.96 -14.14
CA GLU A 180 3.39 14.04 -14.16
C GLU A 180 4.75 14.74 -14.03
N TYR A 181 4.89 15.97 -14.51
CA TYR A 181 6.13 16.74 -14.39
C TYR A 181 6.42 17.19 -12.93
N HIS A 182 5.46 17.08 -12.02
CA HIS A 182 5.65 17.32 -10.58
C HIS A 182 6.03 16.07 -9.79
N GLN A 183 5.70 14.88 -10.29
CA GLN A 183 6.04 13.62 -9.64
C GLN A 183 7.54 13.37 -9.76
N ASP A 184 8.18 12.93 -8.69
CA ASP A 184 9.63 12.66 -8.64
C ASP A 184 10.51 13.85 -9.07
N PHE A 185 10.04 15.08 -8.87
CA PHE A 185 10.73 16.27 -9.35
C PHE A 185 12.19 16.34 -8.88
N TYR A 186 12.46 15.92 -7.67
CA TYR A 186 13.82 15.90 -7.10
C TYR A 186 14.75 14.90 -7.81
N LYS A 187 14.21 13.87 -8.48
CA LYS A 187 14.97 12.93 -9.33
C LYS A 187 15.09 13.46 -10.75
N LYS A 188 13.97 13.91 -11.35
CA LYS A 188 13.87 14.37 -12.74
C LYS A 188 14.58 15.70 -12.98
N SER A 189 14.62 16.59 -11.97
CA SER A 189 15.17 17.94 -12.05
C SER A 189 16.08 18.25 -10.87
N THR A 190 17.06 17.39 -10.62
CA THR A 190 17.91 17.40 -9.41
C THR A 190 18.58 18.77 -9.13
N ILE A 191 19.09 19.45 -10.16
CA ILE A 191 19.77 20.76 -9.99
C ILE A 191 18.76 21.81 -9.58
N ARG A 192 17.63 21.93 -10.30
CA ARG A 192 16.58 22.91 -9.97
C ARG A 192 16.00 22.67 -8.58
N TYR A 193 15.76 21.40 -8.22
CA TYR A 193 15.33 21.03 -6.88
C TYR A 193 16.32 21.47 -5.81
N LYS A 194 17.63 21.20 -5.97
CA LYS A 194 18.65 21.59 -4.99
C LYS A 194 18.71 23.11 -4.81
N ILE A 195 18.71 23.87 -5.90
CA ILE A 195 18.72 25.36 -5.86
C ILE A 195 17.49 25.86 -5.09
N TYR A 196 16.30 25.36 -5.44
CA TYR A 196 15.05 25.73 -4.77
C TYR A 196 15.07 25.34 -3.28
N ARG A 197 15.46 24.12 -2.95
CA ARG A 197 15.50 23.61 -1.58
C ARG A 197 16.41 24.44 -0.68
N VAL A 198 17.62 24.78 -1.15
CA VAL A 198 18.57 25.64 -0.43
C VAL A 198 18.02 27.06 -0.32
N GLY A 199 17.54 27.65 -1.42
CA GLY A 199 16.98 29.01 -1.46
C GLY A 199 15.72 29.18 -0.62
N SER A 200 14.98 28.12 -0.36
CA SER A 200 13.77 28.17 0.47
C SER A 200 14.05 28.45 1.96
N GLY A 201 15.28 28.28 2.45
CA GLY A 201 15.63 28.41 3.87
C GLY A 201 15.16 27.25 4.74
N ARG A 202 14.46 26.26 4.17
CA ARG A 202 13.89 25.12 4.89
C ARG A 202 14.96 24.36 5.68
N ASP A 203 16.05 23.97 5.03
CA ASP A 203 17.08 23.14 5.66
C ASP A 203 17.78 23.87 6.82
N HIS A 204 17.99 25.18 6.71
CA HIS A 204 18.52 26.00 7.80
C HIS A 204 17.59 25.99 9.02
N PHE A 205 16.29 26.22 8.80
CA PHE A 205 15.28 26.18 9.86
C PHE A 205 15.22 24.80 10.54
N LEU A 206 15.13 23.74 9.74
CA LEU A 206 15.02 22.37 10.26
C LEU A 206 16.25 21.98 11.08
N LYS A 207 17.46 22.32 10.61
CA LYS A 207 18.70 22.10 11.34
C LYS A 207 18.72 22.88 12.67
N LYS A 208 18.28 24.13 12.66
CA LYS A 208 18.20 24.98 13.87
C LYS A 208 17.32 24.33 14.96
N TYR A 209 16.14 23.81 14.61
CA TYR A 209 15.20 23.31 15.60
C TYR A 209 15.39 21.83 15.95
N TRP A 210 15.91 21.02 15.03
CA TRP A 210 16.05 19.57 15.23
C TRP A 210 17.48 19.12 15.49
N GLY A 211 18.51 19.84 15.00
CA GLY A 211 19.93 19.48 15.15
C GLY A 211 20.18 18.02 14.73
N GLU A 212 20.86 17.27 15.56
CA GLU A 212 21.13 15.84 15.34
C GLU A 212 19.85 14.96 15.26
N LYS A 213 18.73 15.42 15.81
CA LYS A 213 17.44 14.73 15.78
C LYS A 213 16.67 14.96 14.48
N LEU A 214 17.23 15.71 13.51
CA LEU A 214 16.62 15.95 12.20
C LEU A 214 16.47 14.65 11.42
N LYS A 215 17.50 13.81 11.42
CA LYS A 215 17.43 12.48 10.80
C LYS A 215 16.63 11.55 11.71
N TYR A 216 15.38 11.29 11.34
CA TYR A 216 14.58 10.32 12.02
C TYR A 216 14.97 8.91 11.55
N LYS A 217 15.39 8.08 12.48
CA LYS A 217 15.52 6.65 12.23
C LYS A 217 14.17 6.02 12.54
N VAL A 218 13.53 5.39 11.55
CA VAL A 218 12.35 4.56 11.78
C VAL A 218 12.75 3.57 12.87
N THR A 219 12.28 3.84 14.08
CA THR A 219 12.37 2.85 15.12
C THR A 219 11.26 1.87 14.80
N ASN A 220 11.58 0.59 14.62
CA ASN A 220 10.58 -0.48 14.64
C ASN A 220 9.89 -0.44 16.02
N SER A 221 9.10 0.64 16.25
CA SER A 221 8.42 0.93 17.51
C SER A 221 7.19 0.05 17.75
N SER A 222 6.93 -0.90 16.86
CA SER A 222 6.13 -2.09 17.18
C SER A 222 6.80 -2.96 18.27
N LYS A 223 8.07 -2.69 18.63
CA LYS A 223 8.73 -3.21 19.84
C LYS A 223 8.41 -2.41 21.11
N LYS A 224 7.18 -1.97 21.33
CA LYS A 224 6.74 -1.72 22.69
C LYS A 224 6.50 -3.08 23.35
N LYS A 225 7.41 -3.45 24.25
CA LYS A 225 7.23 -4.50 25.24
C LYS A 225 5.81 -4.39 25.82
N ASN A 226 4.88 -5.16 25.29
CA ASN A 226 3.73 -5.56 26.06
C ASN A 226 4.22 -6.67 26.99
N THR A 227 4.75 -6.29 28.16
CA THR A 227 4.89 -7.16 29.33
C THR A 227 3.50 -7.35 29.94
N GLY A 228 2.64 -7.95 29.17
CA GLY A 228 1.36 -8.49 29.60
C GLY A 228 1.12 -9.69 28.70
N ARG A 229 0.99 -10.88 29.30
CA ARG A 229 0.53 -12.10 28.63
C ARG A 229 -0.89 -11.86 28.08
N GLY A 230 -1.01 -11.03 27.03
CA GLY A 230 -2.24 -10.84 26.27
C GLY A 230 -2.42 -12.01 25.31
N LEU A 231 -3.62 -12.55 25.26
CA LEU A 231 -4.03 -13.47 24.22
C LEU A 231 -3.75 -12.88 22.82
N PRO A 232 -3.38 -13.68 21.80
CA PRO A 232 -3.14 -13.21 20.44
C PRO A 232 -4.29 -12.33 19.92
N LEU A 233 -4.00 -11.30 19.17
CA LEU A 233 -4.99 -10.31 18.66
C LEU A 233 -6.21 -10.96 18.00
N TYR A 234 -6.03 -12.11 17.33
CA TYR A 234 -7.11 -12.87 16.70
C TYR A 234 -8.02 -13.65 17.69
N SER A 235 -7.62 -13.81 18.98
CA SER A 235 -8.44 -14.52 19.97
C SER A 235 -9.67 -13.73 20.44
N LYS A 236 -9.73 -12.43 20.15
CA LYS A 236 -10.87 -11.53 20.41
C LYS A 236 -11.48 -10.98 19.12
N PHE A 237 -11.25 -11.67 17.99
CA PHE A 237 -11.78 -11.24 16.70
C PHE A 237 -13.30 -11.31 16.69
N ILE A 238 -13.92 -10.22 16.29
CA ILE A 238 -15.35 -10.11 15.96
C ILE A 238 -15.43 -9.83 14.46
N LYS A 239 -16.09 -10.69 13.72
CA LYS A 239 -16.25 -10.54 12.28
C LYS A 239 -16.95 -9.20 11.96
N PRO A 240 -16.34 -8.32 11.14
CA PRO A 240 -16.97 -7.09 10.71
C PRO A 240 -18.25 -7.34 9.92
N SER A 241 -19.12 -6.35 9.86
CA SER A 241 -20.31 -6.41 9.01
C SER A 241 -19.93 -6.53 7.52
N GLU A 242 -20.85 -7.01 6.70
CA GLU A 242 -20.66 -7.14 5.25
C GLU A 242 -20.23 -5.82 4.60
N ASN A 243 -20.85 -4.71 4.99
CA ASN A 243 -20.51 -3.38 4.49
C ASN A 243 -19.11 -2.93 4.88
N GLU A 244 -18.62 -3.31 6.05
CA GLU A 244 -17.26 -3.04 6.49
C GLU A 244 -16.26 -3.93 5.77
N LEU A 245 -16.57 -5.20 5.56
CA LEU A 245 -15.74 -6.12 4.78
C LEU A 245 -15.60 -5.66 3.33
N LYS A 246 -16.66 -5.19 2.68
CA LYS A 246 -16.60 -4.59 1.33
C LYS A 246 -15.71 -3.34 1.26
N LYS A 247 -15.55 -2.60 2.36
CA LYS A 247 -14.65 -1.43 2.44
C LYS A 247 -13.20 -1.80 2.75
N GLN A 248 -12.98 -2.91 3.46
CA GLN A 248 -11.66 -3.34 3.91
C GLN A 248 -10.96 -4.26 2.91
N LEU A 249 -11.72 -5.07 2.19
CA LEU A 249 -11.22 -6.06 1.24
C LEU A 249 -11.27 -5.52 -0.19
N THR A 250 -10.33 -5.98 -1.02
CA THR A 250 -10.45 -5.78 -2.46
C THR A 250 -11.64 -6.58 -3.00
N PHE A 251 -12.10 -6.25 -4.19
CA PHE A 251 -13.16 -7.01 -4.87
C PHE A 251 -12.84 -8.51 -4.94
N LEU A 252 -11.60 -8.86 -5.30
CA LEU A 252 -11.18 -10.26 -5.39
C LEU A 252 -11.13 -10.93 -4.00
N GLN A 253 -10.59 -10.27 -2.99
CA GLN A 253 -10.54 -10.79 -1.63
C GLN A 253 -11.95 -11.00 -1.06
N TYR A 254 -12.84 -10.03 -1.25
CA TYR A 254 -14.24 -10.15 -0.83
C TYR A 254 -14.93 -11.30 -1.53
N ARG A 255 -14.83 -11.37 -2.86
CA ARG A 255 -15.42 -12.43 -3.67
C ARG A 255 -14.90 -13.82 -3.26
N VAL A 256 -13.60 -13.95 -3.02
CA VAL A 256 -13.02 -15.24 -2.58
C VAL A 256 -13.48 -15.58 -1.16
N THR A 257 -13.32 -14.66 -0.20
CA THR A 257 -13.51 -14.97 1.22
C THR A 257 -14.97 -15.03 1.64
N GLN A 258 -15.87 -14.24 1.01
CA GLN A 258 -17.26 -14.08 1.43
C GLN A 258 -18.28 -14.71 0.43
N GLU A 259 -17.89 -14.84 -0.84
CA GLU A 259 -18.77 -15.37 -1.91
C GLU A 259 -18.26 -16.70 -2.48
N ASN A 260 -17.35 -17.39 -1.77
CA ASN A 260 -16.78 -18.70 -2.15
C ASN A 260 -16.15 -18.69 -3.57
N GLY A 261 -15.60 -17.54 -3.98
CA GLY A 261 -14.94 -17.41 -5.28
C GLY A 261 -13.59 -18.11 -5.34
N THR A 262 -13.06 -18.23 -6.55
CA THR A 262 -11.71 -18.74 -6.79
C THR A 262 -10.95 -17.71 -7.64
N GLU A 263 -9.71 -17.41 -7.27
CA GLU A 263 -8.80 -16.56 -8.03
C GLU A 263 -8.18 -17.34 -9.22
N PRO A 264 -7.66 -16.64 -10.26
CA PRO A 264 -6.99 -17.33 -11.36
C PRO A 264 -5.69 -18.02 -10.92
N PRO A 265 -5.36 -19.19 -11.51
CA PRO A 265 -4.10 -19.89 -11.23
C PRO A 265 -2.89 -19.13 -11.80
N TYR A 266 -1.71 -19.32 -11.20
CA TYR A 266 -0.40 -18.79 -11.63
C TYR A 266 -0.26 -17.27 -11.65
N THR A 267 -1.33 -16.50 -11.46
CA THR A 267 -1.33 -15.03 -11.44
C THR A 267 -1.63 -14.44 -10.07
N ASN A 268 -1.66 -15.28 -9.03
CA ASN A 268 -1.93 -14.90 -7.65
C ASN A 268 -0.63 -14.73 -6.83
N ASP A 269 -0.70 -14.02 -5.70
CA ASP A 269 0.47 -13.52 -4.98
C ASP A 269 1.39 -14.61 -4.40
N TYR A 270 0.82 -15.76 -4.00
CA TYR A 270 1.58 -16.71 -3.18
C TYR A 270 1.81 -18.08 -3.80
N TRP A 271 1.35 -18.35 -5.03
CA TRP A 271 1.61 -19.63 -5.67
C TRP A 271 3.10 -19.97 -5.73
N ASN A 272 3.96 -18.98 -6.01
CA ASN A 272 5.42 -19.15 -6.11
C ASN A 272 6.20 -18.45 -4.96
N ASN A 273 5.56 -18.06 -3.88
CA ASN A 273 6.24 -17.46 -2.73
C ASN A 273 7.10 -18.52 -2.00
N LYS A 274 8.43 -18.29 -1.93
CA LYS A 274 9.42 -19.18 -1.29
C LYS A 274 9.99 -18.59 0.01
N ARG A 275 9.56 -17.40 0.43
CA ARG A 275 10.06 -16.76 1.66
C ARG A 275 9.62 -17.55 2.89
N GLN A 276 10.45 -17.56 3.94
CA GLN A 276 10.11 -18.13 5.23
C GLN A 276 9.11 -17.23 5.97
N GLY A 277 8.07 -17.80 6.54
CA GLY A 277 7.04 -17.08 7.27
C GLY A 277 5.75 -17.88 7.39
N ILE A 278 4.71 -17.22 7.89
CA ILE A 278 3.37 -17.80 8.03
C ILE A 278 2.35 -17.09 7.12
N TYR A 279 1.28 -17.79 6.84
CA TYR A 279 0.11 -17.28 6.12
C TYR A 279 -1.04 -17.17 7.12
N VAL A 280 -1.62 -15.98 7.23
CA VAL A 280 -2.75 -15.69 8.11
C VAL A 280 -3.98 -15.40 7.28
N ASP A 281 -5.17 -15.59 7.85
CA ASP A 281 -6.43 -15.16 7.23
C ASP A 281 -6.43 -13.65 7.00
N ILE A 282 -6.79 -13.22 5.80
CA ILE A 282 -6.79 -11.80 5.43
C ILE A 282 -7.82 -10.98 6.24
N VAL A 283 -8.87 -11.61 6.74
CA VAL A 283 -9.97 -10.98 7.47
C VAL A 283 -9.69 -10.92 8.98
N SER A 284 -9.34 -12.04 9.60
CA SER A 284 -9.17 -12.15 11.05
C SER A 284 -7.73 -12.00 11.54
N GLY A 285 -6.75 -12.21 10.65
CA GLY A 285 -5.34 -12.28 11.03
C GLY A 285 -4.96 -13.57 11.76
N GLU A 286 -5.86 -14.56 11.87
CA GLU A 286 -5.52 -15.84 12.52
C GLU A 286 -4.50 -16.64 11.68
N PRO A 287 -3.50 -17.28 12.33
CA PRO A 287 -2.48 -18.06 11.64
C PRO A 287 -3.05 -19.36 11.09
N LEU A 288 -2.90 -19.56 9.78
CA LEU A 288 -3.48 -20.67 9.05
C LEU A 288 -2.45 -21.69 8.56
N PHE A 289 -1.38 -21.23 7.88
CA PHE A 289 -0.39 -22.12 7.27
C PHE A 289 1.04 -21.60 7.48
N SER A 290 2.02 -22.52 7.34
CA SER A 290 3.45 -22.23 7.41
C SER A 290 4.09 -22.41 6.04
N SER A 291 5.09 -21.57 5.72
CA SER A 291 5.92 -21.76 4.52
C SER A 291 6.72 -23.07 4.54
N GLN A 292 6.93 -23.67 5.71
CA GLN A 292 7.60 -24.97 5.83
C GLN A 292 6.73 -26.13 5.37
N ASP A 293 5.40 -25.97 5.47
CA ASP A 293 4.43 -26.97 5.00
C ASP A 293 3.95 -26.71 3.58
N LYS A 294 4.49 -25.63 2.94
CA LYS A 294 4.18 -25.25 1.56
C LYS A 294 5.01 -26.06 0.56
N PHE A 295 4.39 -26.55 -0.50
CA PHE A 295 5.06 -27.29 -1.56
C PHE A 295 4.60 -26.85 -2.96
N LYS A 296 5.37 -27.23 -3.98
CA LYS A 296 5.05 -26.97 -5.40
C LYS A 296 4.09 -28.04 -5.90
N SER A 297 2.81 -27.73 -5.95
CA SER A 297 1.76 -28.66 -6.43
C SER A 297 1.59 -28.67 -7.96
N GLY A 298 2.06 -27.63 -8.65
CA GLY A 298 1.84 -27.46 -10.09
C GLY A 298 0.43 -26.96 -10.46
N THR A 299 -0.45 -26.66 -9.47
CA THR A 299 -1.83 -26.27 -9.72
C THR A 299 -2.03 -24.76 -9.96
N GLY A 300 -1.02 -23.96 -9.66
CA GLY A 300 -1.08 -22.50 -9.79
C GLY A 300 -1.64 -21.76 -8.58
N TRP A 301 -1.90 -22.47 -7.47
CA TRP A 301 -2.27 -21.91 -6.16
C TRP A 301 -1.30 -22.34 -5.07
N PRO A 302 -1.14 -21.55 -3.99
CA PRO A 302 -0.38 -21.98 -2.83
C PRO A 302 -0.97 -23.25 -2.23
N SER A 303 -0.11 -24.26 -2.05
CA SER A 303 -0.51 -25.59 -1.58
C SER A 303 0.30 -25.98 -0.35
N PHE A 304 -0.41 -26.50 0.68
CA PHE A 304 0.18 -26.86 1.96
C PHE A 304 -0.17 -28.28 2.34
N THR A 305 0.71 -28.97 3.09
CA THR A 305 0.49 -30.34 3.54
C THR A 305 -0.37 -30.43 4.80
N LYS A 306 -0.43 -29.36 5.61
CA LYS A 306 -1.22 -29.26 6.84
C LYS A 306 -1.40 -27.80 7.26
N PRO A 307 -2.43 -27.48 8.08
CA PRO A 307 -2.51 -26.19 8.74
C PRO A 307 -1.46 -26.03 9.84
N LEU A 308 -1.04 -24.78 10.11
CA LEU A 308 -0.10 -24.40 11.17
C LEU A 308 -0.72 -24.66 12.56
N ILE A 309 -1.99 -24.34 12.70
CA ILE A 309 -2.81 -24.66 13.89
C ILE A 309 -4.06 -25.38 13.36
N PRO A 310 -4.21 -26.68 13.63
CA PRO A 310 -5.34 -27.47 13.11
C PRO A 310 -6.71 -26.87 13.42
N ASN A 311 -6.89 -26.30 14.62
CA ASN A 311 -8.15 -25.73 15.08
C ASN A 311 -8.49 -24.35 14.47
N ASN A 312 -7.62 -23.74 13.67
CA ASN A 312 -7.89 -22.47 12.98
C ASN A 312 -8.52 -22.67 11.59
N THR A 313 -8.58 -23.90 11.11
CA THR A 313 -9.28 -24.25 9.88
C THR A 313 -10.44 -25.20 10.17
N ILE A 314 -11.53 -25.04 9.48
CA ILE A 314 -12.66 -25.97 9.45
C ILE A 314 -12.85 -26.49 8.05
N THR A 315 -13.34 -27.73 7.94
CA THR A 315 -13.65 -28.34 6.65
C THR A 315 -15.15 -28.60 6.55
N LYS A 316 -15.70 -28.39 5.35
CA LYS A 316 -17.13 -28.62 5.04
C LYS A 316 -17.23 -29.29 3.69
N LYS A 317 -18.22 -30.21 3.55
CA LYS A 317 -18.53 -30.78 2.25
C LYS A 317 -19.04 -29.70 1.30
N ASP A 318 -18.51 -29.69 0.08
CA ASP A 318 -18.87 -28.76 -0.99
C ASP A 318 -19.31 -29.60 -2.22
N ASP A 319 -20.60 -29.66 -2.44
CA ASP A 319 -21.21 -30.34 -3.59
C ASP A 319 -21.58 -29.35 -4.71
N SER A 320 -21.10 -28.09 -4.64
CA SER A 320 -21.38 -27.09 -5.65
C SER A 320 -20.76 -27.47 -7.01
N LEU A 321 -21.31 -26.94 -8.09
CA LEU A 321 -20.85 -27.17 -9.47
C LEU A 321 -20.79 -28.65 -9.89
N GLY A 322 -21.55 -29.51 -9.23
CA GLY A 322 -21.54 -30.96 -9.52
C GLY A 322 -20.27 -31.71 -9.12
N MET A 323 -19.42 -31.09 -8.32
CA MET A 323 -18.15 -31.64 -7.82
C MET A 323 -18.29 -32.04 -6.35
N ASN A 324 -17.74 -33.19 -5.97
CA ASN A 324 -17.68 -33.62 -4.58
C ASN A 324 -16.31 -33.20 -4.01
N ARG A 325 -16.24 -32.07 -3.30
CA ARG A 325 -15.02 -31.48 -2.74
C ARG A 325 -15.17 -31.27 -1.24
N ILE A 326 -14.05 -30.97 -0.59
CA ILE A 326 -13.99 -30.53 0.81
C ILE A 326 -13.51 -29.09 0.86
N GLU A 327 -14.43 -28.18 1.17
CA GLU A 327 -14.11 -26.76 1.38
C GLU A 327 -13.27 -26.60 2.66
N VAL A 328 -12.28 -25.70 2.60
CA VAL A 328 -11.50 -25.25 3.75
C VAL A 328 -11.87 -23.80 4.06
N LYS A 329 -12.24 -23.55 5.32
CA LYS A 329 -12.61 -22.21 5.81
C LYS A 329 -11.75 -21.81 7.01
N SER A 330 -11.57 -20.51 7.22
CA SER A 330 -11.06 -19.93 8.45
C SER A 330 -12.10 -20.11 9.57
N LYS A 331 -11.66 -20.50 10.75
CA LYS A 331 -12.56 -20.70 11.89
C LYS A 331 -13.10 -19.39 12.45
N SER A 332 -12.26 -18.37 12.56
CA SER A 332 -12.63 -17.12 13.22
C SER A 332 -13.49 -16.22 12.34
N SER A 333 -13.18 -16.13 11.04
CA SER A 333 -13.86 -15.22 10.12
C SER A 333 -14.91 -15.89 9.25
N ASP A 334 -14.97 -17.22 9.24
CA ASP A 334 -15.77 -18.01 8.29
C ASP A 334 -15.44 -17.70 6.82
N SER A 335 -14.22 -17.22 6.57
CA SER A 335 -13.73 -16.96 5.21
C SER A 335 -13.53 -18.26 4.44
N HIS A 336 -14.00 -18.31 3.20
CA HIS A 336 -13.59 -19.34 2.25
C HIS A 336 -12.10 -19.20 1.96
N LEU A 337 -11.34 -20.29 2.11
CA LEU A 337 -9.91 -20.33 1.86
C LEU A 337 -9.57 -21.08 0.56
N GLY A 338 -10.24 -22.16 0.29
CA GLY A 338 -9.99 -23.06 -0.82
C GLY A 338 -10.53 -24.46 -0.56
N HIS A 339 -9.82 -25.49 -1.03
CA HIS A 339 -10.28 -26.88 -0.92
C HIS A 339 -9.16 -27.81 -0.47
N LEU A 340 -9.54 -28.92 0.14
CA LEU A 340 -8.70 -30.03 0.58
C LEU A 340 -8.81 -31.20 -0.41
N PHE A 341 -7.63 -31.72 -0.80
CA PHE A 341 -7.48 -32.86 -1.71
C PHE A 341 -6.59 -33.95 -1.09
N ASN A 342 -6.74 -35.20 -1.58
CA ASN A 342 -5.97 -36.36 -1.11
C ASN A 342 -4.77 -36.72 -2.01
N ASP A 343 -4.32 -35.77 -2.80
CA ASP A 343 -3.25 -35.92 -3.77
C ASP A 343 -1.96 -35.16 -3.37
N GLY A 344 -1.81 -34.90 -2.07
CA GLY A 344 -0.63 -34.27 -1.50
C GLY A 344 0.54 -35.21 -1.27
N PRO A 345 1.73 -34.67 -0.92
CA PRO A 345 2.92 -35.47 -0.64
C PRO A 345 2.83 -36.19 0.71
N LYS A 346 3.57 -37.31 0.86
CA LYS A 346 3.78 -37.95 2.16
C LYS A 346 4.45 -36.95 3.13
N PRO A 347 4.25 -37.07 4.46
CA PRO A 347 3.55 -38.17 5.14
C PRO A 347 2.01 -38.03 5.21
N THR A 348 1.44 -36.82 4.98
CA THR A 348 0.00 -36.58 5.17
C THR A 348 -0.85 -37.09 4.00
N GLY A 349 -0.34 -37.09 2.79
CA GLY A 349 -1.11 -37.35 1.57
C GLY A 349 -2.14 -36.25 1.26
N LEU A 350 -2.15 -35.14 2.06
CA LEU A 350 -3.13 -34.06 1.94
C LEU A 350 -2.55 -32.87 1.22
N ARG A 351 -3.39 -32.20 0.42
CA ARG A 351 -3.11 -30.93 -0.23
C ARG A 351 -4.21 -29.92 0.08
N TYR A 352 -3.86 -28.94 0.90
CA TYR A 352 -4.67 -27.74 1.11
C TYR A 352 -4.38 -26.77 -0.02
N CYS A 353 -5.25 -26.68 -1.02
CA CYS A 353 -5.15 -25.80 -2.18
C CYS A 353 -5.89 -24.50 -1.85
N ILE A 354 -5.15 -23.44 -1.58
CA ILE A 354 -5.66 -22.23 -0.92
C ILE A 354 -5.53 -21.02 -1.85
N ASN A 355 -6.54 -20.16 -1.89
CA ASN A 355 -6.49 -18.91 -2.63
C ASN A 355 -5.55 -17.93 -1.93
N SER A 356 -4.63 -17.31 -2.67
CA SER A 356 -3.77 -16.23 -2.15
C SER A 356 -4.60 -15.04 -1.65
N ALA A 357 -5.71 -14.74 -2.33
CA ALA A 357 -6.61 -13.64 -1.98
C ALA A 357 -7.27 -13.81 -0.60
N SER A 358 -7.35 -15.03 -0.05
CA SER A 358 -7.81 -15.28 1.31
C SER A 358 -6.72 -15.17 2.37
N LEU A 359 -5.47 -14.98 1.95
CA LEU A 359 -4.29 -15.02 2.81
C LEU A 359 -3.57 -13.68 2.87
N ARG A 360 -2.87 -13.45 4.00
CA ARG A 360 -1.81 -12.45 4.13
C ARG A 360 -0.54 -13.17 4.60
N PHE A 361 0.55 -12.93 3.90
CA PHE A 361 1.85 -13.52 4.28
C PHE A 361 2.58 -12.62 5.28
N ILE A 362 3.06 -13.22 6.37
CA ILE A 362 3.90 -12.57 7.37
C ILE A 362 5.29 -13.20 7.30
N PRO A 363 6.32 -12.44 6.86
CA PRO A 363 7.69 -12.93 6.84
C PRO A 363 8.19 -13.30 8.22
N LYS A 364 9.12 -14.24 8.33
CA LYS A 364 9.75 -14.70 9.57
C LYS A 364 10.26 -13.56 10.44
N GLU A 365 10.91 -12.57 9.85
CA GLU A 365 11.47 -11.40 10.52
C GLU A 365 10.41 -10.47 11.09
N SER A 366 9.18 -10.55 10.61
CA SER A 366 8.04 -9.72 11.04
C SER A 366 7.13 -10.42 12.05
N LEU A 367 7.35 -11.70 12.37
CA LEU A 367 6.47 -12.47 13.24
C LEU A 367 6.31 -11.86 14.64
N ALA A 368 7.39 -11.34 15.21
CA ALA A 368 7.34 -10.74 16.54
C ALA A 368 6.59 -9.40 16.54
N SER A 369 6.74 -8.59 15.47
CA SER A 369 6.07 -7.31 15.36
C SER A 369 4.57 -7.44 15.06
N GLU A 370 4.18 -8.55 14.45
CA GLU A 370 2.80 -8.88 14.09
C GLU A 370 2.05 -9.67 15.16
N GLY A 371 2.67 -9.88 16.36
CA GLY A 371 2.05 -10.62 17.47
C GLY A 371 2.05 -12.14 17.28
N HIS A 372 2.93 -12.64 16.41
CA HIS A 372 3.08 -14.06 16.08
C HIS A 372 4.44 -14.63 16.50
N GLU A 373 5.13 -14.03 17.46
CA GLU A 373 6.47 -14.40 17.92
C GLU A 373 6.61 -15.88 18.31
N LYS A 374 5.54 -16.51 18.81
CA LYS A 374 5.53 -17.92 19.18
C LYS A 374 5.88 -18.87 18.02
N PHE A 375 5.72 -18.41 16.77
CA PHE A 375 6.07 -19.18 15.59
C PHE A 375 7.48 -18.91 15.07
N ALA A 376 8.22 -17.93 15.64
CA ALA A 376 9.56 -17.61 15.17
C ALA A 376 10.54 -18.79 15.33
N SER A 377 10.37 -19.60 16.38
CA SER A 377 11.20 -20.80 16.61
C SER A 377 10.99 -21.91 15.58
N THR A 378 9.90 -21.87 14.83
CA THR A 378 9.59 -22.83 13.76
C THR A 378 10.54 -22.68 12.57
N PHE A 379 11.13 -21.49 12.37
CA PHE A 379 11.99 -21.13 11.24
C PHE A 379 13.46 -21.03 11.64
N LYS A 380 13.97 -22.04 12.37
CA LYS A 380 15.41 -22.16 12.70
C LYS A 380 16.23 -22.53 11.48
#